data_2e877d72cd27fa6efdb899fbef4486e2
#
_entry.id   2e877d72cd27fa6efdb899fbef4486e2
#
_cell.length_a   1.000
_cell.length_b   1.000
_cell.length_c   1.000
_cell.angle_alpha   90.00
_cell.angle_beta   90.00
_cell.angle_gamma   90.00
#
_symmetry.space_group_name_H-M   'P 1'
#
loop_
_entity.id
_entity.type
_entity.pdbx_description
1 polymer ?
#
loop_
_entity_poly.entity_id
_entity_poly.type
_entity_poly.pdbx_seq_one_letter_code
_entity_poly.pdbx_strand_id
1 'polypeptide(L)'
;MPNKEPLRIALFGAHPADIIFNSAGTMAVHTARGDKVLAVPVTYGARHCNPFLAPVKGAGYRPLEEVKAKKLEETKKACKVLGAELHQLDFKDQVFVGSHEEIQEITDIIRGFRPDIVITHHPTDTAFADQPDHATVGTAVMRAVKYANEWGAESKKPGFQVNTVLLWPAHHDTAMYRVTPYITPANYYVDISDVIEIKRRAMRCLEGSMLVTEEAANAAITGMGVFWGGAAGVPHAEVYVYTSPFVVKHLERREIGPHRQMLLPPGWTLAQYLETFGE
;
A
#
# COMPACT_ATOMS: atom_id res chain seq x y z
N MET A 1 -7.14 -8.75 27.17
CA MET A 1 -5.79 -8.57 26.61
C MET A 1 -5.30 -7.22 27.10
N PRO A 2 -4.04 -7.05 27.52
CA PRO A 2 -3.54 -5.75 27.93
C PRO A 2 -3.71 -4.76 26.77
N ASN A 3 -4.15 -3.55 27.09
CA ASN A 3 -4.32 -2.44 26.16
C ASN A 3 -2.96 -2.19 25.48
N LYS A 4 -2.78 -2.74 24.27
CA LYS A 4 -1.60 -2.37 23.47
C LYS A 4 -1.82 -0.93 23.02
N GLU A 5 -0.81 -0.09 23.20
CA GLU A 5 -0.82 1.25 22.63
C GLU A 5 -1.12 1.18 21.13
N PRO A 6 -1.88 2.16 20.59
CA PRO A 6 -2.16 2.22 19.16
C PRO A 6 -0.88 2.22 18.35
N LEU A 7 -0.82 1.40 17.31
CA LEU A 7 0.28 1.42 16.35
C LEU A 7 0.28 2.71 15.54
N ARG A 8 1.45 3.11 15.09
CA ARG A 8 1.66 4.22 14.17
C ARG A 8 2.21 3.66 12.87
N ILE A 9 1.49 3.85 11.77
CA ILE A 9 1.83 3.26 10.47
C ILE A 9 1.96 4.38 9.46
N ALA A 10 3.11 4.49 8.80
CA ALA A 10 3.33 5.46 7.72
C ALA A 10 3.50 4.72 6.38
N LEU A 11 2.75 5.17 5.38
CA LEU A 11 2.80 4.60 4.03
C LEU A 11 3.36 5.64 3.07
N PHE A 12 4.47 5.33 2.41
CA PHE A 12 5.10 6.20 1.42
C PHE A 12 4.92 5.60 0.03
N GLY A 13 4.11 6.22 -0.81
CA GLY A 13 3.88 5.81 -2.19
C GLY A 13 4.46 6.82 -3.18
N ALA A 14 4.89 6.38 -4.33
CA ALA A 14 5.32 7.29 -5.40
C ALA A 14 4.17 8.22 -5.79
N HIS A 15 2.98 7.66 -5.94
CA HIS A 15 1.76 8.38 -6.29
C HIS A 15 0.63 8.08 -5.29
N PRO A 16 -0.40 8.92 -5.20
CA PRO A 16 -1.54 8.67 -4.30
C PRO A 16 -2.24 7.33 -4.54
N ALA A 17 -2.36 6.93 -5.80
CA ALA A 17 -3.03 5.69 -6.17
C ALA A 17 -2.32 4.44 -5.62
N ASP A 18 -0.99 4.45 -5.56
CA ASP A 18 -0.20 3.29 -5.09
C ASP A 18 -0.57 2.90 -3.66
N ILE A 19 -0.71 3.91 -2.78
CA ILE A 19 -1.07 3.70 -1.38
C ILE A 19 -2.47 3.09 -1.28
N ILE A 20 -3.43 3.67 -2.00
CA ILE A 20 -4.83 3.26 -1.92
C ILE A 20 -5.03 1.88 -2.56
N PHE A 21 -4.40 1.61 -3.69
CA PHE A 21 -4.47 0.31 -4.35
C PHE A 21 -3.91 -0.81 -3.49
N ASN A 22 -2.70 -0.60 -2.98
CA ASN A 22 -1.97 -1.66 -2.32
C ASN A 22 -2.32 -1.81 -0.84
N SER A 23 -2.88 -0.77 -0.18
CA SER A 23 -3.00 -0.77 1.28
C SER A 23 -4.28 -0.17 1.84
N ALA A 24 -5.29 0.17 1.04
CA ALA A 24 -6.52 0.76 1.59
C ALA A 24 -7.25 -0.16 2.57
N GLY A 25 -7.24 -1.46 2.34
CA GLY A 25 -7.80 -2.44 3.26
C GLY A 25 -7.01 -2.50 4.57
N THR A 26 -5.70 -2.60 4.50
CA THR A 26 -4.80 -2.56 5.67
C THR A 26 -4.98 -1.26 6.46
N MET A 27 -5.03 -0.11 5.78
CA MET A 27 -5.31 1.18 6.43
C MET A 27 -6.65 1.15 7.18
N ALA A 28 -7.71 0.64 6.55
CA ALA A 28 -9.03 0.55 7.15
C ALA A 28 -9.07 -0.40 8.36
N VAL A 29 -8.40 -1.56 8.29
CA VAL A 29 -8.28 -2.49 9.42
C VAL A 29 -7.62 -1.79 10.61
N HIS A 30 -6.54 -1.07 10.39
CA HIS A 30 -5.77 -0.43 11.46
C HIS A 30 -6.50 0.79 12.04
N THR A 31 -7.07 1.66 11.21
CA THR A 31 -7.84 2.81 11.71
C THR A 31 -9.08 2.39 12.49
N ALA A 32 -9.78 1.32 12.07
CA ALA A 32 -10.90 0.76 12.82
C ALA A 32 -10.50 0.25 14.22
N ARG A 33 -9.24 -0.13 14.42
CA ARG A 33 -8.67 -0.54 15.72
C ARG A 33 -8.20 0.63 16.57
N GLY A 34 -8.24 1.86 16.04
CA GLY A 34 -7.73 3.05 16.71
C GLY A 34 -6.24 3.32 16.49
N ASP A 35 -5.59 2.58 15.58
CA ASP A 35 -4.21 2.82 15.20
C ASP A 35 -4.11 4.12 14.37
N LYS A 36 -2.94 4.78 14.40
CA LYS A 36 -2.69 6.01 13.64
C LYS A 36 -2.05 5.67 12.30
N VAL A 37 -2.69 6.07 11.22
CA VAL A 37 -2.24 5.79 9.87
C VAL A 37 -1.97 7.10 9.15
N LEU A 38 -0.76 7.26 8.59
CA LEU A 38 -0.33 8.41 7.80
C LEU A 38 -0.02 7.96 6.36
N ALA A 39 -0.76 8.52 5.41
CA ALA A 39 -0.48 8.37 3.98
C ALA A 39 0.44 9.52 3.52
N VAL A 40 1.54 9.16 2.88
CA VAL A 40 2.53 10.11 2.36
C VAL A 40 2.78 9.83 0.87
N PRO A 41 1.95 10.35 -0.04
CA PRO A 41 2.30 10.35 -1.45
C PRO A 41 3.49 11.28 -1.69
N VAL A 42 4.54 10.75 -2.31
CA VAL A 42 5.80 11.47 -2.53
C VAL A 42 5.66 12.46 -3.66
N THR A 43 4.88 12.12 -4.67
CA THR A 43 4.50 13.00 -5.78
C THR A 43 2.99 13.04 -5.95
N TYR A 44 2.50 13.90 -6.81
CA TYR A 44 1.08 13.91 -7.17
C TYR A 44 0.72 12.84 -8.23
N GLY A 45 1.70 12.25 -8.92
CA GLY A 45 1.46 11.42 -10.10
C GLY A 45 0.74 12.21 -11.21
N ALA A 46 0.99 13.52 -11.29
CA ALA A 46 0.24 14.41 -12.16
C ALA A 46 0.69 14.32 -13.62
N ARG A 47 1.91 13.83 -13.85
CA ARG A 47 2.47 13.62 -15.19
C ARG A 47 2.30 12.20 -15.68
N HIS A 48 1.85 11.31 -14.81
CA HIS A 48 1.82 9.88 -15.06
C HIS A 48 0.38 9.37 -15.21
N CYS A 49 0.12 8.51 -16.22
CA CYS A 49 -1.16 7.77 -16.46
C CYS A 49 -2.43 8.62 -16.18
N ASN A 50 -2.40 9.90 -16.58
CA ASN A 50 -3.46 10.80 -16.20
C ASN A 50 -4.38 11.09 -17.38
N PRO A 51 -5.62 10.58 -17.36
CA PRO A 51 -6.60 10.88 -18.39
C PRO A 51 -6.90 12.38 -18.51
N PHE A 52 -6.62 13.18 -17.45
CA PHE A 52 -6.76 14.63 -17.51
C PHE A 52 -5.66 15.33 -18.32
N LEU A 53 -4.49 14.68 -18.50
CA LEU A 53 -3.40 15.17 -19.36
C LEU A 53 -3.50 14.64 -20.77
N ALA A 54 -4.26 13.57 -21.03
CA ALA A 54 -4.47 13.09 -22.38
C ALA A 54 -5.21 14.16 -23.19
N PRO A 55 -4.77 14.44 -24.43
CA PRO A 55 -5.51 15.35 -25.28
C PRO A 55 -6.88 14.75 -25.57
N VAL A 56 -7.91 15.29 -24.94
CA VAL A 56 -9.29 15.05 -25.35
C VAL A 56 -9.47 15.74 -26.70
N LYS A 57 -10.07 15.07 -27.67
CA LYS A 57 -10.31 15.58 -29.02
C LYS A 57 -10.88 17.02 -28.94
N GLY A 58 -10.05 18.01 -29.30
CA GLY A 58 -10.42 19.44 -29.26
C GLY A 58 -10.19 20.19 -27.95
N ALA A 59 -9.72 19.53 -26.88
CA ALA A 59 -9.29 20.17 -25.63
C ALA A 59 -7.76 20.04 -25.49
N GLY A 60 -7.08 21.14 -25.20
CA GLY A 60 -5.64 21.11 -24.85
C GLY A 60 -5.37 20.37 -23.55
N TYR A 61 -4.10 20.16 -23.23
CA TYR A 61 -3.70 19.63 -21.93
C TYR A 61 -4.16 20.56 -20.80
N ARG A 62 -4.64 19.98 -19.70
CA ARG A 62 -4.93 20.78 -18.50
C ARG A 62 -3.64 21.28 -17.88
N PRO A 63 -3.63 22.50 -17.29
CA PRO A 63 -2.49 22.99 -16.53
C PRO A 63 -2.10 22.00 -15.42
N LEU A 64 -0.80 21.79 -15.23
CA LEU A 64 -0.28 20.84 -14.25
C LEU A 64 -0.81 21.11 -12.83
N GLU A 65 -0.91 22.36 -12.44
CA GLU A 65 -1.40 22.76 -11.11
C GLU A 65 -2.88 22.44 -10.90
N GLU A 66 -3.68 22.52 -11.96
CA GLU A 66 -5.09 22.08 -11.92
C GLU A 66 -5.19 20.56 -11.68
N VAL A 67 -4.32 19.80 -12.35
CA VAL A 67 -4.26 18.35 -12.17
C VAL A 67 -3.79 17.97 -10.77
N LYS A 68 -2.77 18.64 -10.25
CA LYS A 68 -2.31 18.44 -8.86
C LYS A 68 -3.41 18.74 -7.86
N ALA A 69 -4.12 19.86 -8.03
CA ALA A 69 -5.22 20.25 -7.15
C ALA A 69 -6.34 19.19 -7.14
N LYS A 70 -6.72 18.68 -8.30
CA LYS A 70 -7.72 17.62 -8.43
C LYS A 70 -7.28 16.34 -7.74
N LYS A 71 -6.04 15.88 -7.98
CA LYS A 71 -5.48 14.68 -7.35
C LYS A 71 -5.36 14.81 -5.83
N LEU A 72 -5.00 15.99 -5.34
CA LEU A 72 -4.98 16.26 -3.89
C LEU A 72 -6.39 16.14 -3.28
N GLU A 73 -7.40 16.69 -3.94
CA GLU A 73 -8.80 16.57 -3.50
C GLU A 73 -9.25 15.11 -3.44
N GLU A 74 -8.95 14.34 -4.47
CA GLU A 74 -9.25 12.91 -4.54
C GLU A 74 -8.57 12.13 -3.41
N THR A 75 -7.29 12.38 -3.19
CA THR A 75 -6.51 11.72 -2.13
C THR A 75 -7.04 12.07 -0.75
N LYS A 76 -7.39 13.34 -0.50
CA LYS A 76 -8.04 13.76 0.75
C LYS A 76 -9.36 13.03 0.99
N LYS A 77 -10.18 12.87 -0.05
CA LYS A 77 -11.44 12.11 0.04
C LYS A 77 -11.18 10.64 0.39
N ALA A 78 -10.23 10.01 -0.29
CA ALA A 78 -9.86 8.62 -0.01
C ALA A 78 -9.34 8.44 1.41
N CYS A 79 -8.41 9.27 1.87
CA CYS A 79 -7.89 9.23 3.24
C CYS A 79 -8.99 9.45 4.29
N LYS A 80 -9.95 10.35 4.02
CA LYS A 80 -11.11 10.56 4.89
C LYS A 80 -11.98 9.30 5.00
N VAL A 81 -12.23 8.60 3.89
CA VAL A 81 -12.95 7.32 3.90
C VAL A 81 -12.23 6.27 4.74
N LEU A 82 -10.90 6.27 4.71
CA LEU A 82 -10.04 5.32 5.42
C LEU A 82 -9.75 5.71 6.87
N GLY A 83 -10.12 6.92 7.31
CA GLY A 83 -9.77 7.43 8.63
C GLY A 83 -8.28 7.72 8.83
N ALA A 84 -7.54 7.94 7.73
CA ALA A 84 -6.10 8.16 7.74
C ALA A 84 -5.75 9.65 7.61
N GLU A 85 -4.59 10.03 8.18
CA GLU A 85 -3.97 11.33 7.96
C GLU A 85 -3.29 11.37 6.59
N LEU A 86 -3.22 12.55 5.97
CA LEU A 86 -2.54 12.76 4.69
C LEU A 86 -1.44 13.80 4.84
N HIS A 87 -0.24 13.46 4.38
CA HIS A 87 0.86 14.39 4.19
C HIS A 87 1.36 14.30 2.74
N GLN A 88 0.86 15.17 1.87
CA GLN A 88 1.25 15.20 0.46
C GLN A 88 2.58 15.94 0.28
N LEU A 89 3.57 15.27 -0.31
CA LEU A 89 4.80 15.90 -0.80
C LEU A 89 4.63 16.40 -2.24
N ASP A 90 5.40 17.41 -2.63
CA ASP A 90 5.36 18.00 -3.98
C ASP A 90 6.65 17.70 -4.76
N PHE A 91 7.17 16.48 -4.68
CA PHE A 91 8.27 16.09 -5.54
C PHE A 91 7.77 15.83 -6.96
N LYS A 92 8.67 15.96 -7.92
CA LYS A 92 8.30 15.86 -9.35
C LYS A 92 8.26 14.40 -9.78
N ASP A 93 7.08 13.89 -10.13
CA ASP A 93 6.93 12.57 -10.73
C ASP A 93 7.64 12.49 -12.10
N GLN A 94 8.06 11.28 -12.48
CA GLN A 94 8.87 10.91 -13.65
C GLN A 94 10.35 11.36 -13.61
N VAL A 95 10.69 12.29 -12.73
CA VAL A 95 12.05 12.81 -12.57
C VAL A 95 12.52 12.79 -11.12
N PHE A 96 11.79 12.10 -10.26
CA PHE A 96 12.19 11.89 -8.87
C PHE A 96 13.48 11.06 -8.82
N VAL A 97 14.49 11.57 -8.16
CA VAL A 97 15.81 10.92 -8.11
C VAL A 97 16.24 10.51 -6.70
N GLY A 98 15.49 10.90 -5.68
CA GLY A 98 15.85 10.65 -4.28
C GLY A 98 17.11 11.42 -3.91
N SER A 99 17.11 12.74 -4.15
CA SER A 99 18.22 13.62 -3.74
C SER A 99 18.41 13.60 -2.22
N HIS A 100 19.53 14.15 -1.76
CA HIS A 100 19.79 14.25 -0.33
C HIS A 100 18.69 15.03 0.40
N GLU A 101 18.25 16.15 -0.16
CA GLU A 101 17.22 17.01 0.41
C GLU A 101 15.85 16.29 0.44
N GLU A 102 15.49 15.56 -0.63
CA GLU A 102 14.27 14.79 -0.70
C GLU A 102 14.24 13.64 0.33
N ILE A 103 15.37 12.93 0.47
CA ILE A 103 15.52 11.88 1.50
C ILE A 103 15.47 12.49 2.90
N GLN A 104 16.09 13.66 3.10
CA GLN A 104 16.06 14.36 4.39
C GLN A 104 14.64 14.77 4.78
N GLU A 105 13.83 15.27 3.84
CA GLU A 105 12.43 15.61 4.10
C GLU A 105 11.61 14.38 4.51
N ILE A 106 11.80 13.25 3.82
CA ILE A 106 11.17 11.97 4.20
C ILE A 106 11.66 11.52 5.60
N THR A 107 12.95 11.68 5.90
CA THR A 107 13.54 11.39 7.21
C THR A 107 12.86 12.22 8.31
N ASP A 108 12.62 13.49 8.06
CA ASP A 108 11.98 14.40 9.00
C ASP A 108 10.50 14.03 9.26
N ILE A 109 9.80 13.52 8.26
CA ILE A 109 8.46 12.98 8.44
C ILE A 109 8.51 11.75 9.34
N ILE A 110 9.41 10.82 9.08
CA ILE A 110 9.59 9.60 9.90
C ILE A 110 9.90 9.98 11.34
N ARG A 111 10.86 10.85 11.59
CA ARG A 111 11.22 11.32 12.93
C ARG A 111 10.09 12.07 13.63
N GLY A 112 9.29 12.80 12.89
CA GLY A 112 8.15 13.55 13.44
C GLY A 112 6.95 12.65 13.74
N PHE A 113 6.59 11.78 12.83
CA PHE A 113 5.47 10.86 13.00
C PHE A 113 5.82 9.66 13.90
N ARG A 114 7.09 9.22 13.95
CA ARG A 114 7.58 8.09 14.75
C ARG A 114 6.80 6.78 14.50
N PRO A 115 6.80 6.27 13.26
CA PRO A 115 6.01 5.10 12.91
C PRO A 115 6.63 3.82 13.47
N ASP A 116 5.80 2.91 14.01
CA ASP A 116 6.20 1.53 14.32
C ASP A 116 6.44 0.73 13.04
N ILE A 117 5.63 1.03 12.01
CA ILE A 117 5.65 0.34 10.72
C ILE A 117 5.75 1.39 9.60
N VAL A 118 6.70 1.18 8.69
CA VAL A 118 6.79 1.90 7.41
C VAL A 118 6.42 0.94 6.29
N ILE A 119 5.56 1.38 5.38
CA ILE A 119 5.19 0.64 4.16
C ILE A 119 5.59 1.48 2.95
N THR A 120 6.24 0.87 1.95
CA THR A 120 6.66 1.55 0.72
C THR A 120 6.84 0.59 -0.45
N HIS A 121 7.25 1.11 -1.60
CA HIS A 121 7.58 0.31 -2.77
C HIS A 121 8.80 -0.58 -2.54
N HIS A 122 8.84 -1.71 -3.26
CA HIS A 122 10.04 -2.52 -3.32
C HIS A 122 11.12 -1.80 -4.16
N PRO A 123 12.38 -1.70 -3.69
CA PRO A 123 13.44 -1.00 -4.42
C PRO A 123 13.77 -1.57 -5.81
N THR A 124 13.32 -2.79 -6.09
CA THR A 124 13.48 -3.43 -7.39
C THR A 124 12.18 -3.47 -8.22
N ASP A 125 11.22 -2.61 -7.88
CA ASP A 125 10.00 -2.46 -8.67
C ASP A 125 10.31 -1.79 -10.01
N THR A 126 10.67 -2.62 -10.99
CA THR A 126 11.00 -2.21 -12.35
C THR A 126 9.97 -2.69 -13.37
N ALA A 127 8.82 -3.15 -12.90
CA ALA A 127 7.77 -3.71 -13.76
C ALA A 127 7.27 -2.70 -14.80
N PHE A 128 7.37 -1.44 -14.46
CA PHE A 128 7.11 -0.34 -15.37
C PHE A 128 8.43 0.36 -15.67
N ALA A 129 9.13 -0.07 -16.72
CA ALA A 129 10.37 0.59 -17.16
C ALA A 129 10.15 2.08 -17.51
N ASP A 130 8.92 2.47 -17.77
CA ASP A 130 8.45 3.83 -17.99
C ASP A 130 8.01 4.56 -16.70
N GLN A 131 8.04 3.89 -15.54
CA GLN A 131 7.69 4.45 -14.22
C GLN A 131 8.82 4.24 -13.20
N PRO A 132 9.95 4.93 -13.35
CA PRO A 132 11.09 4.76 -12.45
C PRO A 132 10.81 5.21 -11.02
N ASP A 133 9.72 5.96 -10.80
CA ASP A 133 9.39 6.55 -9.50
C ASP A 133 9.20 5.49 -8.41
N HIS A 134 8.60 4.34 -8.70
CA HIS A 134 8.33 3.31 -7.69
C HIS A 134 9.62 2.80 -7.04
N ALA A 135 10.56 2.29 -7.83
CA ALA A 135 11.84 1.77 -7.32
C ALA A 135 12.67 2.87 -6.64
N THR A 136 12.65 4.08 -7.19
CA THR A 136 13.38 5.23 -6.65
C THR A 136 12.80 5.67 -5.30
N VAL A 137 11.47 5.76 -5.18
CA VAL A 137 10.80 6.06 -3.91
C VAL A 137 11.06 4.96 -2.88
N GLY A 138 10.94 3.69 -3.26
CA GLY A 138 11.28 2.58 -2.37
C GLY A 138 12.71 2.70 -1.83
N THR A 139 13.67 3.00 -2.70
CA THR A 139 15.08 3.21 -2.32
C THR A 139 15.25 4.42 -1.41
N ALA A 140 14.62 5.55 -1.72
CA ALA A 140 14.72 6.78 -0.94
C ALA A 140 14.12 6.59 0.46
N VAL A 141 12.96 5.97 0.57
CA VAL A 141 12.30 5.69 1.86
C VAL A 141 13.13 4.72 2.70
N MET A 142 13.71 3.68 2.12
CA MET A 142 14.61 2.76 2.83
C MET A 142 15.84 3.48 3.39
N ARG A 143 16.41 4.42 2.62
CA ARG A 143 17.51 5.29 3.10
C ARG A 143 17.03 6.21 4.22
N ALA A 144 15.86 6.84 4.07
CA ALA A 144 15.28 7.71 5.07
C ALA A 144 14.99 6.99 6.40
N VAL A 145 14.50 5.74 6.35
CA VAL A 145 14.34 4.88 7.54
C VAL A 145 15.67 4.67 8.26
N LYS A 146 16.73 4.39 7.50
CA LYS A 146 18.09 4.25 8.07
C LYS A 146 18.57 5.56 8.69
N TYR A 147 18.46 6.69 7.96
CA TYR A 147 18.87 7.99 8.43
C TYR A 147 18.06 8.48 9.64
N ALA A 148 16.80 8.08 9.74
CA ALA A 148 15.97 8.41 10.89
C ALA A 148 16.57 7.90 12.21
N ASN A 149 17.30 6.79 12.19
CA ASN A 149 17.99 6.20 13.34
C ASN A 149 19.42 6.75 13.54
N GLU A 150 20.02 7.37 12.53
CA GLU A 150 21.43 7.77 12.57
C GLU A 150 21.64 9.18 13.18
N TRP A 151 22.76 9.34 13.89
CA TRP A 151 23.14 10.62 14.51
C TRP A 151 23.55 11.70 13.49
N GLY A 152 23.99 11.29 12.31
CA GLY A 152 24.52 12.20 11.27
C GLY A 152 23.47 12.81 10.35
N ALA A 153 22.18 12.49 10.53
CA ALA A 153 21.14 13.09 9.71
C ALA A 153 20.91 14.57 10.10
N GLU A 154 20.81 15.45 9.10
CA GLU A 154 20.63 16.91 9.26
C GLU A 154 19.20 17.26 9.70
N SER A 155 18.65 16.53 10.66
CA SER A 155 17.32 16.76 11.19
C SER A 155 17.38 17.43 12.56
N LYS A 156 16.52 18.41 12.77
CA LYS A 156 16.31 19.03 14.08
C LYS A 156 15.48 18.15 15.03
N LYS A 157 14.91 17.07 14.53
CA LYS A 157 14.10 16.13 15.32
C LYS A 157 14.99 15.02 15.89
N PRO A 158 14.69 14.52 17.11
CA PRO A 158 15.48 13.43 17.69
C PRO A 158 15.42 12.15 16.84
N GLY A 159 16.51 11.40 16.85
CA GLY A 159 16.62 10.12 16.15
C GLY A 159 15.48 9.16 16.53
N PHE A 160 15.07 8.36 15.57
CA PHE A 160 13.98 7.39 15.76
C PHE A 160 14.25 6.11 14.96
N GLN A 161 14.11 4.97 15.60
CA GLN A 161 14.23 3.67 14.96
C GLN A 161 12.86 3.13 14.60
N VAL A 162 12.66 2.88 13.30
CA VAL A 162 11.50 2.15 12.80
C VAL A 162 11.69 0.66 13.07
N ASN A 163 10.68 0.02 13.65
CA ASN A 163 10.77 -1.39 14.03
C ASN A 163 10.50 -2.34 12.85
N THR A 164 9.61 -1.96 11.94
CA THR A 164 9.18 -2.82 10.84
C THR A 164 9.09 -2.05 9.54
N VAL A 165 9.66 -2.62 8.50
CA VAL A 165 9.47 -2.14 7.12
C VAL A 165 8.81 -3.24 6.32
N LEU A 166 7.69 -2.91 5.71
CA LEU A 166 6.97 -3.75 4.75
C LEU A 166 7.07 -3.12 3.37
N LEU A 167 7.32 -3.94 2.38
CA LEU A 167 7.40 -3.48 1.00
C LEU A 167 6.21 -4.02 0.21
N TRP A 168 5.58 -3.18 -0.61
CA TRP A 168 4.70 -3.70 -1.63
C TRP A 168 5.52 -4.61 -2.55
N PRO A 169 5.03 -5.80 -2.92
CA PRO A 169 5.74 -6.63 -3.87
C PRO A 169 6.02 -5.82 -5.13
N ALA A 170 7.18 -6.07 -5.73
CA ALA A 170 7.49 -5.49 -7.04
C ALA A 170 6.33 -5.82 -7.99
N HIS A 171 5.80 -4.83 -8.66
CA HIS A 171 4.45 -4.82 -9.21
C HIS A 171 4.14 -6.04 -10.06
N HIS A 172 3.18 -6.79 -9.61
CA HIS A 172 2.56 -7.83 -10.42
C HIS A 172 1.26 -7.29 -10.95
N ASP A 173 1.34 -6.55 -12.00
CA ASP A 173 0.16 -6.33 -12.80
C ASP A 173 -0.11 -7.57 -13.64
N THR A 174 -0.45 -8.66 -12.96
CA THR A 174 -0.85 -9.91 -13.60
C THR A 174 -2.19 -9.77 -14.33
N ALA A 175 -2.96 -8.74 -14.03
CA ALA A 175 -4.27 -8.54 -14.64
C ALA A 175 -4.23 -7.70 -15.91
N MET A 176 -3.28 -6.78 -16.05
CA MET A 176 -3.24 -5.83 -17.17
C MET A 176 -1.94 -5.85 -17.97
N TYR A 177 -0.79 -6.16 -17.38
CA TYR A 177 0.49 -6.06 -18.04
C TYR A 177 1.39 -7.25 -17.71
N ARG A 178 1.92 -7.88 -18.66
CA ARG A 178 2.90 -8.98 -18.77
C ARG A 178 3.58 -9.42 -17.47
N VAL A 179 3.50 -10.69 -17.17
CA VAL A 179 4.28 -11.39 -16.13
C VAL A 179 5.75 -11.02 -16.26
N THR A 180 6.30 -10.31 -15.28
CA THR A 180 7.76 -10.15 -15.19
C THR A 180 8.34 -11.36 -14.45
N PRO A 181 9.50 -11.90 -14.87
CA PRO A 181 10.11 -13.08 -14.23
C PRO A 181 10.67 -12.80 -12.82
N TYR A 182 10.68 -11.55 -12.37
CA TYR A 182 11.22 -11.16 -11.08
C TYR A 182 10.09 -10.87 -10.08
N ILE A 183 9.49 -11.97 -9.61
CA ILE A 183 8.48 -11.90 -8.54
C ILE A 183 9.20 -11.99 -7.20
N THR A 184 9.24 -10.90 -6.45
CA THR A 184 9.59 -11.00 -5.04
C THR A 184 8.40 -11.65 -4.34
N PRO A 185 8.55 -12.88 -3.80
CA PRO A 185 7.43 -13.58 -3.19
C PRO A 185 6.93 -12.81 -1.98
N ALA A 186 5.65 -12.48 -1.96
CA ALA A 186 4.99 -11.94 -0.78
C ALA A 186 5.02 -12.98 0.33
N ASN A 187 5.33 -12.54 1.55
CA ASN A 187 5.46 -13.40 2.73
C ASN A 187 4.70 -12.87 3.95
N TYR A 188 4.00 -11.75 3.79
CA TYR A 188 3.19 -11.12 4.82
C TYR A 188 1.82 -10.75 4.23
N TYR A 189 0.75 -11.24 4.82
CA TYR A 189 -0.61 -11.10 4.33
C TYR A 189 -1.47 -10.45 5.40
N VAL A 190 -2.29 -9.49 5.00
CA VAL A 190 -3.30 -8.86 5.86
C VAL A 190 -4.67 -9.22 5.34
N ASP A 191 -5.48 -9.88 6.18
CA ASP A 191 -6.88 -10.16 5.87
C ASP A 191 -7.67 -8.85 5.92
N ILE A 192 -8.26 -8.49 4.78
CA ILE A 192 -9.05 -7.27 4.60
C ILE A 192 -10.53 -7.57 4.30
N SER A 193 -10.96 -8.81 4.51
CA SER A 193 -12.30 -9.27 4.12
C SER A 193 -13.41 -8.41 4.73
N ASP A 194 -13.28 -8.08 6.02
CA ASP A 194 -14.30 -7.31 6.74
C ASP A 194 -14.36 -5.82 6.33
N VAL A 195 -13.34 -5.32 5.65
CA VAL A 195 -13.21 -3.90 5.26
C VAL A 195 -13.21 -3.68 3.75
N ILE A 196 -13.51 -4.71 2.97
CA ILE A 196 -13.43 -4.65 1.51
C ILE A 196 -14.30 -3.54 0.91
N GLU A 197 -15.46 -3.26 1.50
CA GLU A 197 -16.34 -2.18 1.06
C GLU A 197 -15.76 -0.79 1.37
N ILE A 198 -14.97 -0.67 2.45
CA ILE A 198 -14.26 0.58 2.76
C ILE A 198 -13.16 0.80 1.72
N LYS A 199 -12.38 -0.23 1.38
CA LYS A 199 -11.39 -0.19 0.30
C LYS A 199 -12.03 0.23 -1.01
N ARG A 200 -13.15 -0.40 -1.39
CA ARG A 200 -13.88 -0.08 -2.63
C ARG A 200 -14.27 1.40 -2.69
N ARG A 201 -14.84 1.94 -1.61
CA ARG A 201 -15.22 3.35 -1.53
C ARG A 201 -14.02 4.29 -1.63
N ALA A 202 -12.90 3.95 -0.98
CA ALA A 202 -11.67 4.74 -1.06
C ALA A 202 -11.10 4.77 -2.48
N MET A 203 -11.06 3.61 -3.15
CA MET A 203 -10.60 3.51 -4.54
C MET A 203 -11.46 4.34 -5.50
N ARG A 204 -12.77 4.37 -5.32
CA ARG A 204 -13.68 5.19 -6.13
C ARG A 204 -13.49 6.71 -5.97
N CYS A 205 -12.77 7.15 -4.95
CA CYS A 205 -12.40 8.56 -4.84
C CYS A 205 -11.33 8.99 -5.86
N LEU A 206 -10.62 8.04 -6.47
CA LEU A 206 -9.48 8.29 -7.36
C LEU A 206 -9.91 8.36 -8.83
N GLU A 207 -10.72 9.35 -9.18
CA GLU A 207 -11.23 9.56 -10.54
C GLU A 207 -10.10 9.71 -11.58
N GLY A 208 -9.00 10.38 -11.23
CA GLY A 208 -7.84 10.57 -12.09
C GLY A 208 -6.97 9.34 -12.31
N SER A 209 -7.26 8.23 -11.64
CA SER A 209 -6.52 6.97 -11.76
C SER A 209 -7.33 5.89 -12.48
N MET A 210 -8.30 6.24 -13.29
CA MET A 210 -9.18 5.35 -14.09
C MET A 210 -10.05 4.37 -13.29
N LEU A 211 -10.20 4.57 -11.99
CA LEU A 211 -11.05 3.74 -11.12
C LEU A 211 -12.41 4.39 -10.81
N VAL A 212 -12.88 5.18 -11.73
CA VAL A 212 -14.11 5.97 -11.61
C VAL A 212 -15.38 5.14 -11.58
N THR A 213 -15.37 3.96 -12.21
CA THR A 213 -16.55 3.11 -12.25
C THR A 213 -16.50 2.03 -11.19
N GLU A 214 -17.67 1.56 -10.77
CA GLU A 214 -17.77 0.45 -9.84
C GLU A 214 -17.18 -0.82 -10.42
N GLU A 215 -17.34 -1.04 -11.72
CA GLU A 215 -16.78 -2.17 -12.44
C GLU A 215 -15.24 -2.15 -12.41
N ALA A 216 -14.62 -0.99 -12.65
CA ALA A 216 -13.16 -0.85 -12.60
C ALA A 216 -12.62 -1.09 -11.18
N ALA A 217 -13.27 -0.53 -10.15
CA ALA A 217 -12.89 -0.76 -8.75
C ALA A 217 -13.08 -2.24 -8.36
N ASN A 218 -14.18 -2.85 -8.78
CA ASN A 218 -14.45 -4.27 -8.53
C ASN A 218 -13.42 -5.17 -9.24
N ALA A 219 -13.08 -4.89 -10.50
CA ALA A 219 -12.08 -5.64 -11.25
C ALA A 219 -10.71 -5.58 -10.56
N ALA A 220 -10.28 -4.41 -10.11
CA ALA A 220 -9.03 -4.23 -9.38
C ALA A 220 -9.03 -4.97 -8.03
N ILE A 221 -10.11 -4.89 -7.25
CA ILE A 221 -10.27 -5.61 -5.99
C ILE A 221 -10.26 -7.12 -6.23
N THR A 222 -11.02 -7.59 -7.24
CA THR A 222 -11.10 -9.02 -7.58
C THR A 222 -9.76 -9.53 -8.09
N GLY A 223 -9.09 -8.77 -8.99
CA GLY A 223 -7.81 -9.20 -9.55
C GLY A 223 -6.72 -9.37 -8.50
N MET A 224 -6.61 -8.46 -7.56
CA MET A 224 -5.56 -8.45 -6.56
C MET A 224 -6.01 -9.07 -5.23
N GLY A 225 -7.13 -8.60 -4.69
CA GLY A 225 -7.57 -8.99 -3.34
C GLY A 225 -8.01 -10.45 -3.25
N VAL A 226 -8.76 -10.94 -4.23
CA VAL A 226 -9.23 -12.35 -4.25
C VAL A 226 -8.08 -13.32 -4.54
N PHE A 227 -7.19 -12.97 -5.48
CA PHE A 227 -6.01 -13.80 -5.78
C PHE A 227 -5.13 -14.00 -4.55
N TRP A 228 -4.79 -12.92 -3.85
CA TRP A 228 -3.98 -13.00 -2.63
C TRP A 228 -4.76 -13.58 -1.45
N GLY A 229 -6.06 -13.32 -1.39
CA GLY A 229 -6.96 -13.95 -0.43
C GLY A 229 -6.93 -15.47 -0.57
N GLY A 230 -7.05 -15.98 -1.80
CA GLY A 230 -6.94 -17.41 -2.09
C GLY A 230 -5.61 -18.01 -1.63
N ALA A 231 -4.49 -17.31 -1.87
CA ALA A 231 -3.18 -17.75 -1.40
C ALA A 231 -3.05 -17.79 0.14
N ALA A 232 -3.74 -16.87 0.84
CA ALA A 232 -3.75 -16.77 2.29
C ALA A 232 -4.82 -17.61 2.98
N GLY A 233 -5.79 -18.15 2.23
CA GLY A 233 -6.95 -18.84 2.78
C GLY A 233 -8.03 -17.92 3.36
N VAL A 234 -8.16 -16.69 2.84
CA VAL A 234 -9.17 -15.69 3.22
C VAL A 234 -9.88 -15.15 1.97
N PRO A 235 -11.09 -14.59 2.10
CA PRO A 235 -11.79 -14.02 0.94
C PRO A 235 -11.00 -12.93 0.22
N HIS A 236 -10.36 -12.01 0.97
CA HIS A 236 -9.57 -10.91 0.42
C HIS A 236 -8.35 -10.63 1.29
N ALA A 237 -7.18 -10.46 0.66
CA ALA A 237 -5.96 -10.06 1.34
C ALA A 237 -5.21 -8.96 0.60
N GLU A 238 -4.48 -8.17 1.36
CA GLU A 238 -3.37 -7.35 0.87
C GLU A 238 -2.05 -7.97 1.28
N VAL A 239 -1.01 -7.77 0.47
CA VAL A 239 0.24 -8.51 0.62
C VAL A 239 1.44 -7.60 0.65
N TYR A 240 2.46 -8.06 1.38
CA TYR A 240 3.71 -7.34 1.57
C TYR A 240 4.89 -8.31 1.55
N VAL A 241 6.06 -7.75 1.31
CA VAL A 241 7.33 -8.39 1.56
C VAL A 241 7.87 -7.89 2.89
N TYR A 242 7.99 -8.77 3.85
CA TYR A 242 8.63 -8.49 5.12
C TYR A 242 10.13 -8.74 4.98
N THR A 243 10.94 -7.72 5.20
CA THR A 243 12.36 -7.72 4.87
C THR A 243 13.27 -8.26 5.99
N SER A 244 12.74 -8.35 7.21
CA SER A 244 13.50 -8.81 8.36
C SER A 244 13.25 -10.29 8.65
N PRO A 245 14.25 -11.04 9.11
CA PRO A 245 14.02 -12.42 9.52
C PRO A 245 13.08 -12.46 10.73
N PHE A 246 12.17 -13.41 10.74
CA PHE A 246 11.30 -13.66 11.88
C PHE A 246 12.05 -14.56 12.87
N VAL A 247 12.39 -14.03 14.05
CA VAL A 247 13.16 -14.76 15.06
C VAL A 247 12.27 -15.07 16.26
N VAL A 248 12.18 -16.33 16.62
CA VAL A 248 11.47 -16.81 17.81
C VAL A 248 12.44 -17.62 18.69
N LYS A 249 12.24 -17.58 20.01
CA LYS A 249 13.04 -18.39 20.94
C LYS A 249 12.67 -19.87 20.92
N HIS A 250 11.43 -20.18 20.56
CA HIS A 250 10.89 -21.54 20.44
C HIS A 250 9.80 -21.55 19.38
N LEU A 251 9.52 -22.72 18.84
CA LEU A 251 8.43 -22.86 17.85
C LEU A 251 7.08 -22.63 18.54
N GLU A 252 6.28 -21.78 17.96
CA GLU A 252 4.93 -21.49 18.42
C GLU A 252 3.90 -22.14 17.48
N ARG A 253 2.83 -22.66 18.07
CA ARG A 253 1.68 -23.05 17.27
C ARG A 253 1.02 -21.77 16.78
N ARG A 254 1.17 -21.44 15.51
CA ARG A 254 0.32 -20.42 14.90
C ARG A 254 -1.11 -20.98 14.84
N GLU A 255 -2.07 -20.24 15.35
CA GLU A 255 -3.46 -20.50 15.01
C GLU A 255 -3.56 -20.34 13.49
N ILE A 256 -3.80 -21.43 12.81
CA ILE A 256 -4.18 -21.41 11.42
C ILE A 256 -5.59 -20.82 11.47
N GLY A 257 -5.73 -19.59 10.97
CA GLY A 257 -7.03 -18.91 10.94
C GLY A 257 -8.11 -19.84 10.38
N PRO A 258 -9.38 -19.58 10.64
CA PRO A 258 -10.52 -20.46 10.30
C PRO A 258 -10.59 -20.86 8.82
N HIS A 259 -9.71 -20.35 8.00
CA HIS A 259 -9.74 -20.36 6.55
C HIS A 259 -9.11 -21.59 5.87
N ARG A 260 -8.63 -22.60 6.61
CA ARG A 260 -8.48 -23.93 6.01
C ARG A 260 -9.82 -24.54 5.57
N GLN A 261 -10.90 -23.88 5.92
CA GLN A 261 -12.23 -24.20 5.39
C GLN A 261 -12.43 -23.81 3.91
N MET A 262 -11.49 -23.10 3.27
CA MET A 262 -11.63 -22.71 1.86
C MET A 262 -11.57 -23.86 0.85
N LEU A 263 -11.22 -25.06 1.28
CA LEU A 263 -11.40 -26.27 0.46
C LEU A 263 -12.82 -26.86 0.57
N LEU A 264 -13.63 -26.29 1.44
CA LEU A 264 -15.01 -26.72 1.59
C LEU A 264 -15.92 -25.83 0.75
N PRO A 265 -16.98 -26.36 0.15
CA PRO A 265 -17.99 -25.56 -0.52
C PRO A 265 -18.52 -24.46 0.42
N PRO A 266 -18.89 -23.28 -0.09
CA PRO A 266 -19.41 -22.21 0.74
C PRO A 266 -20.57 -22.69 1.63
N GLY A 267 -20.47 -22.43 2.94
CA GLY A 267 -21.47 -22.85 3.92
C GLY A 267 -21.33 -24.28 4.45
N TRP A 268 -20.32 -25.03 4.02
CA TRP A 268 -20.05 -26.35 4.53
C TRP A 268 -19.09 -26.36 5.70
N THR A 269 -19.35 -27.19 6.70
CA THR A 269 -18.39 -27.53 7.75
C THR A 269 -17.55 -28.74 7.35
N LEU A 270 -16.38 -28.91 7.95
CA LEU A 270 -15.55 -30.08 7.74
C LEU A 270 -16.34 -31.38 8.08
N ALA A 271 -17.17 -31.34 9.11
CA ALA A 271 -18.00 -32.47 9.48
C ALA A 271 -18.97 -32.82 8.36
N GLN A 272 -19.70 -31.86 7.81
CA GLN A 272 -20.60 -32.07 6.66
C GLN A 272 -19.87 -32.57 5.42
N TYR A 273 -18.66 -32.06 5.16
CA TYR A 273 -17.86 -32.58 4.05
C TYR A 273 -17.44 -34.02 4.24
N LEU A 274 -16.97 -34.36 5.44
CA LEU A 274 -16.58 -35.75 5.77
C LEU A 274 -17.75 -36.71 5.81
N GLU A 275 -18.93 -36.27 6.24
CA GLU A 275 -20.17 -37.09 6.16
C GLU A 275 -20.60 -37.34 4.71
N THR A 276 -20.32 -36.41 3.80
CA THR A 276 -20.80 -36.53 2.41
C THR A 276 -19.80 -37.24 1.50
N PHE A 277 -18.49 -37.06 1.75
CA PHE A 277 -17.41 -37.51 0.85
C PHE A 277 -16.27 -38.27 1.55
N GLY A 278 -16.31 -38.41 2.89
CA GLY A 278 -15.33 -39.17 3.64
C GLY A 278 -15.72 -40.67 3.64
N GLU A 279 -15.14 -41.47 2.75
CA GLU A 279 -15.08 -42.92 2.89
C GLU A 279 -13.90 -43.30 3.78
#